data_76ecbb6d11d767075c98bd205e89bc1e
#
_entry.id   76ecbb6d11d767075c98bd205e89bc1e
#
_cell.length_a   1.000
_cell.length_b   1.000
_cell.length_c   1.000
_cell.angle_alpha   90.00
_cell.angle_beta   90.00
_cell.angle_gamma   90.00
#
_symmetry.space_group_name_H-M   'P 1'
#
loop_
_entity.id
_entity.type
_entity.pdbx_description
1 polymer ?
#
loop_
_entity_poly.entity_id
_entity_poly.type
_entity_poly.pdbx_seq_one_letter_code
_entity_poly.pdbx_strand_id
1 'polypeptide(L)'
;DNSLMGQVVRRQIDNGTDMGRFTPTDAPNSPMGVAKGIHPGRVAWAYDPKAAAWDGKRGLYSDADNNSQTRVNDMMEGAIIALTRQNTIDKAWDELFRTFNAKKGKGEVSYKKGEKIAVKINLNDNGGSNIIDATPQSVYALLHQLVDIMGVPQHCITVYDAQRRGISAVYDYVQPLYPEVVYQNWGGFVPNVITYSSEITDAAARGLARAAYEADYMINMALMKRHSEPTDSWRDSAGQTGITSTGKNHFGSIGN
;
A
#
# COMPACT_ATOMS: atom_id res chain seq x y z
N ASP A 1 -21.30 24.58 -12.21
CA ASP A 1 -20.54 23.85 -13.21
C ASP A 1 -20.13 22.49 -12.68
N ASN A 2 -20.96 21.47 -13.01
CA ASN A 2 -20.93 20.12 -12.39
C ASN A 2 -20.07 19.14 -13.23
N SER A 3 -18.85 19.48 -13.58
CA SER A 3 -18.05 18.66 -14.50
C SER A 3 -16.95 17.81 -13.89
N LEU A 4 -16.98 17.53 -12.59
CA LEU A 4 -15.96 16.69 -11.90
C LEU A 4 -16.51 15.39 -11.28
N MET A 5 -17.61 14.88 -11.77
CA MET A 5 -17.95 13.46 -11.53
C MET A 5 -17.09 12.63 -12.48
N GLY A 6 -16.07 12.01 -11.93
CA GLY A 6 -15.19 11.13 -12.68
C GLY A 6 -15.98 10.10 -13.47
N GLN A 7 -15.73 10.00 -14.78
CA GLN A 7 -16.25 8.91 -15.59
C GLN A 7 -15.73 7.59 -15.05
N VAL A 8 -16.58 6.85 -14.38
CA VAL A 8 -16.36 5.43 -14.10
C VAL A 8 -16.48 4.71 -15.45
N VAL A 9 -15.37 4.37 -16.06
CA VAL A 9 -15.37 3.48 -17.22
C VAL A 9 -15.78 2.10 -16.74
N ARG A 10 -17.04 1.77 -16.89
CA ARG A 10 -17.57 0.43 -16.60
C ARG A 10 -17.26 -0.48 -17.79
N ARG A 11 -16.30 -1.38 -17.65
CA ARG A 11 -16.31 -2.63 -18.40
C ARG A 11 -17.27 -3.58 -17.67
N GLN A 12 -18.39 -3.87 -18.27
CA GLN A 12 -19.34 -4.87 -17.83
C GLN A 12 -18.68 -6.24 -17.98
N ILE A 13 -18.50 -6.96 -16.86
CA ILE A 13 -18.07 -8.34 -16.89
C ILE A 13 -19.33 -9.19 -16.86
N ASP A 14 -19.62 -9.79 -18.00
CA ASP A 14 -20.69 -10.76 -18.16
C ASP A 14 -20.21 -12.11 -17.63
N ASN A 15 -20.38 -12.37 -16.35
CA ASN A 15 -20.22 -13.67 -15.73
C ASN A 15 -21.42 -13.96 -14.79
N GLY A 16 -22.62 -14.00 -15.34
CA GLY A 16 -23.77 -14.78 -14.90
C GLY A 16 -24.22 -14.84 -13.42
N THR A 17 -23.58 -14.11 -12.53
CA THR A 17 -24.03 -13.90 -11.14
C THR A 17 -24.15 -12.41 -10.91
N ASP A 18 -25.37 -11.92 -11.01
CA ASP A 18 -25.76 -10.60 -10.54
C ASP A 18 -25.55 -10.55 -9.02
N MET A 19 -24.33 -10.27 -8.61
CA MET A 19 -24.05 -9.80 -7.26
C MET A 19 -24.70 -8.43 -7.17
N GLY A 20 -25.94 -8.38 -6.73
CA GLY A 20 -26.79 -7.21 -6.66
C GLY A 20 -26.00 -5.96 -6.35
N ARG A 21 -26.12 -4.96 -7.21
CA ARG A 21 -25.41 -3.69 -7.11
C ARG A 21 -25.63 -3.11 -5.72
N PHE A 22 -24.57 -3.05 -4.90
CA PHE A 22 -24.68 -2.34 -3.62
C PHE A 22 -25.12 -0.91 -3.88
N THR A 23 -26.28 -0.56 -3.36
CA THR A 23 -26.75 0.82 -3.38
C THR A 23 -26.59 1.36 -1.97
N PRO A 24 -25.73 2.37 -1.74
CA PRO A 24 -25.60 3.00 -0.43
C PRO A 24 -26.94 3.52 0.06
N THR A 25 -27.27 3.26 1.31
CA THR A 25 -28.47 3.80 1.97
C THR A 25 -28.26 5.22 2.48
N ASP A 26 -27.01 5.59 2.70
CA ASP A 26 -26.63 6.90 3.18
C ASP A 26 -26.22 7.82 2.03
N ALA A 27 -26.44 9.10 2.21
CA ALA A 27 -25.95 10.12 1.29
C ALA A 27 -24.41 10.12 1.23
N PRO A 28 -23.79 10.53 0.12
CA PRO A 28 -22.34 10.67 0.05
C PRO A 28 -21.82 11.58 1.16
N ASN A 29 -20.75 11.13 1.83
CA ASN A 29 -20.09 11.95 2.86
C ASN A 29 -19.54 13.25 2.27
N SER A 30 -19.63 14.32 3.01
CA SER A 30 -18.89 15.55 2.67
C SER A 30 -17.39 15.32 2.79
N PRO A 31 -16.58 15.80 1.83
CA PRO A 31 -15.14 15.68 1.91
C PRO A 31 -14.59 16.36 3.18
N MET A 32 -13.71 15.66 3.90
CA MET A 32 -12.97 16.23 5.02
C MET A 32 -11.58 16.66 4.56
N GLY A 33 -11.27 17.95 4.70
CA GLY A 33 -9.97 18.51 4.33
C GLY A 33 -9.81 18.71 2.83
N VAL A 34 -8.59 19.06 2.44
CA VAL A 34 -8.21 19.36 1.05
C VAL A 34 -7.42 18.20 0.47
N ALA A 35 -7.83 17.71 -0.69
CA ALA A 35 -7.11 16.68 -1.41
C ALA A 35 -5.72 17.18 -1.85
N LYS A 36 -4.67 16.38 -1.62
CA LYS A 36 -3.25 16.77 -1.82
C LYS A 36 -2.52 15.94 -2.87
N GLY A 37 -3.18 15.03 -3.56
CA GLY A 37 -2.55 14.21 -4.60
C GLY A 37 -2.02 15.00 -5.79
N ILE A 38 -1.33 14.33 -6.72
CA ILE A 38 -0.87 14.92 -7.99
C ILE A 38 -2.03 15.52 -8.79
N HIS A 39 -3.16 14.84 -8.80
CA HIS A 39 -4.43 15.33 -9.28
C HIS A 39 -5.44 15.22 -8.13
N PRO A 40 -5.72 16.31 -7.41
CA PRO A 40 -6.61 16.30 -6.26
C PRO A 40 -7.96 15.63 -6.55
N GLY A 41 -8.37 14.67 -5.71
CA GLY A 41 -9.60 13.90 -5.88
C GLY A 41 -9.54 12.74 -6.87
N ARG A 42 -8.43 12.56 -7.61
CA ARG A 42 -8.29 11.41 -8.51
C ARG A 42 -7.89 10.16 -7.75
N VAL A 43 -8.59 9.08 -8.03
CA VAL A 43 -8.24 7.70 -7.65
C VAL A 43 -8.13 6.87 -8.91
N ALA A 44 -7.03 6.13 -9.06
CA ALA A 44 -6.88 5.12 -10.11
C ALA A 44 -7.17 3.75 -9.52
N TRP A 45 -7.94 2.95 -10.24
CA TRP A 45 -8.27 1.59 -9.86
C TRP A 45 -8.05 0.67 -11.06
N ALA A 46 -7.27 -0.40 -10.84
CA ALA A 46 -7.03 -1.44 -11.82
C ALA A 46 -7.64 -2.76 -11.32
N TYR A 47 -8.29 -3.48 -12.21
CA TYR A 47 -8.90 -4.77 -11.93
C TYR A 47 -8.73 -5.70 -13.13
N ASP A 48 -8.17 -6.88 -12.86
CA ASP A 48 -8.12 -8.00 -13.81
C ASP A 48 -8.59 -9.26 -13.11
N PRO A 49 -9.75 -9.83 -13.51
CA PRO A 49 -10.31 -11.05 -12.88
C PRO A 49 -9.43 -12.28 -13.07
N LYS A 50 -8.44 -12.24 -13.97
CA LYS A 50 -7.49 -13.30 -14.23
C LYS A 50 -6.15 -13.11 -13.52
N ALA A 51 -5.99 -12.05 -12.74
CA ALA A 51 -4.76 -11.82 -11.97
C ALA A 51 -4.62 -12.79 -10.80
N ALA A 52 -5.75 -13.26 -10.23
CA ALA A 52 -5.77 -14.24 -9.16
C ALA A 52 -6.84 -15.31 -9.46
N ALA A 53 -6.52 -16.57 -9.13
CA ALA A 53 -7.38 -17.74 -9.37
C ALA A 53 -7.54 -18.62 -8.11
N TRP A 54 -7.27 -18.10 -6.92
CA TRP A 54 -7.40 -18.84 -5.68
C TRP A 54 -8.87 -19.21 -5.40
N ASP A 55 -9.09 -20.50 -5.16
CA ASP A 55 -10.43 -21.08 -4.90
C ASP A 55 -10.89 -20.95 -3.45
N GLY A 56 -10.09 -20.33 -2.59
CA GLY A 56 -10.35 -20.18 -1.15
C GLY A 56 -10.08 -21.45 -0.34
N LYS A 57 -9.49 -22.50 -0.92
CA LYS A 57 -9.34 -23.82 -0.28
C LYS A 57 -7.93 -24.40 -0.40
N ARG A 58 -7.31 -24.33 -1.59
CA ARG A 58 -6.01 -24.95 -1.85
C ARG A 58 -4.90 -23.92 -1.74
N GLY A 59 -3.92 -24.23 -0.89
CA GLY A 59 -2.79 -23.33 -0.66
C GLY A 59 -3.21 -21.97 -0.11
N LEU A 60 -2.38 -20.97 -0.35
CA LEU A 60 -2.60 -19.60 0.06
C LEU A 60 -2.98 -18.71 -1.14
N TYR A 61 -3.71 -17.64 -0.89
CA TYR A 61 -4.01 -16.65 -1.94
C TYR A 61 -2.74 -16.06 -2.57
N SER A 62 -1.63 -16.08 -1.83
CA SER A 62 -0.32 -15.55 -2.24
C SER A 62 0.56 -16.54 -3.01
N ASP A 63 0.15 -17.80 -3.11
CA ASP A 63 0.95 -18.81 -3.84
C ASP A 63 1.08 -18.43 -5.33
N ALA A 64 2.25 -18.73 -5.90
CA ALA A 64 2.55 -18.39 -7.28
C ALA A 64 1.56 -19.00 -8.29
N ASP A 65 1.10 -20.22 -8.03
CA ASP A 65 0.14 -20.93 -8.89
C ASP A 65 -1.27 -20.30 -8.84
N ASN A 66 -1.55 -19.53 -7.80
CA ASN A 66 -2.82 -18.83 -7.64
C ASN A 66 -2.80 -17.40 -8.19
N ASN A 67 -1.66 -16.94 -8.71
CA ASN A 67 -1.49 -15.55 -9.16
C ASN A 67 -0.74 -15.46 -10.48
N SER A 68 -1.13 -14.52 -11.32
CA SER A 68 -0.38 -14.16 -12.53
C SER A 68 0.47 -12.93 -12.27
N GLN A 69 1.77 -13.10 -12.07
CA GLN A 69 2.69 -11.99 -11.84
C GLN A 69 2.65 -10.95 -12.97
N THR A 70 2.60 -11.40 -14.22
CA THR A 70 2.50 -10.50 -15.37
C THR A 70 1.29 -9.58 -15.27
N ARG A 71 0.11 -10.14 -14.95
CA ARG A 71 -1.11 -9.34 -14.82
C ARG A 71 -1.08 -8.40 -13.63
N VAL A 72 -0.45 -8.80 -12.53
CA VAL A 72 -0.25 -7.91 -11.38
C VAL A 72 0.67 -6.75 -11.74
N ASN A 73 1.74 -7.01 -12.52
CA ASN A 73 2.62 -5.96 -13.04
C ASN A 73 1.84 -4.98 -13.93
N ASP A 74 1.06 -5.51 -14.89
CA ASP A 74 0.24 -4.69 -15.81
C ASP A 74 -0.80 -3.84 -15.06
N MET A 75 -1.42 -4.40 -14.01
CA MET A 75 -2.37 -3.68 -13.17
C MET A 75 -1.69 -2.54 -12.39
N MET A 76 -0.52 -2.79 -11.79
CA MET A 76 0.24 -1.78 -11.06
C MET A 76 0.68 -0.65 -12.00
N GLU A 77 1.25 -1.01 -13.14
CA GLU A 77 1.68 -0.05 -14.15
C GLU A 77 0.50 0.80 -14.66
N GLY A 78 -0.58 0.14 -15.07
CA GLY A 78 -1.76 0.82 -15.58
C GLY A 78 -2.39 1.77 -14.55
N ALA A 79 -2.40 1.39 -13.25
CA ALA A 79 -2.92 2.26 -12.20
C ALA A 79 -2.06 3.51 -11.99
N ILE A 80 -0.73 3.39 -12.00
CA ILE A 80 0.20 4.51 -11.82
C ILE A 80 0.17 5.45 -13.03
N ILE A 81 0.15 4.90 -14.25
CA ILE A 81 0.00 5.66 -15.49
C ILE A 81 -1.34 6.42 -15.48
N ALA A 82 -2.45 5.75 -15.14
CA ALA A 82 -3.75 6.39 -15.07
C ALA A 82 -3.81 7.48 -13.99
N LEU A 83 -3.17 7.27 -12.83
CA LEU A 83 -3.10 8.26 -11.76
C LEU A 83 -2.40 9.52 -12.19
N THR A 84 -1.28 9.40 -12.90
CA THR A 84 -0.40 10.51 -13.27
C THR A 84 -0.77 11.14 -14.63
N ARG A 85 -1.60 10.47 -15.44
CA ARG A 85 -1.89 10.85 -16.83
C ARG A 85 -0.67 10.84 -17.75
N GLN A 86 0.35 10.09 -17.40
CA GLN A 86 1.53 9.91 -18.24
C GLN A 86 1.33 8.76 -19.24
N ASN A 87 2.23 8.64 -20.22
CA ASN A 87 2.13 7.63 -21.27
C ASN A 87 2.98 6.39 -21.00
N THR A 88 3.96 6.49 -20.11
CA THR A 88 4.88 5.42 -19.75
C THR A 88 5.13 5.44 -18.26
N ILE A 89 5.54 4.29 -17.72
CA ILE A 89 5.70 4.13 -16.28
C ILE A 89 6.88 4.92 -15.71
N ASP A 90 7.97 5.05 -16.45
CA ASP A 90 9.11 5.87 -16.08
C ASP A 90 8.73 7.35 -15.93
N LYS A 91 7.97 7.89 -16.89
CA LYS A 91 7.44 9.26 -16.82
C LYS A 91 6.42 9.42 -15.67
N ALA A 92 5.63 8.39 -15.44
CA ALA A 92 4.66 8.41 -14.35
C ALA A 92 5.34 8.49 -12.97
N TRP A 93 6.39 7.72 -12.75
CA TRP A 93 7.19 7.82 -11.53
C TRP A 93 7.96 9.14 -11.44
N ASP A 94 8.58 9.61 -12.52
CA ASP A 94 9.25 10.91 -12.54
C ASP A 94 8.29 12.03 -12.14
N GLU A 95 7.09 12.03 -12.66
CA GLU A 95 6.05 13.03 -12.33
C GLU A 95 5.62 12.94 -10.86
N LEU A 96 5.50 11.73 -10.29
CA LEU A 96 5.20 11.56 -8.87
C LEU A 96 6.32 12.13 -8.00
N PHE A 97 7.58 11.84 -8.29
CA PHE A 97 8.72 12.37 -7.55
C PHE A 97 8.80 13.89 -7.65
N ARG A 98 8.66 14.47 -8.83
CA ARG A 98 8.67 15.93 -9.05
C ARG A 98 7.55 16.62 -8.28
N THR A 99 6.32 16.10 -8.40
CA THR A 99 5.18 16.65 -7.68
C THR A 99 5.38 16.60 -6.16
N PHE A 100 5.90 15.48 -5.65
CA PHE A 100 6.18 15.34 -4.22
C PHE A 100 7.25 16.32 -3.76
N ASN A 101 8.36 16.41 -4.48
CA ASN A 101 9.49 17.29 -4.16
C ASN A 101 9.08 18.78 -4.21
N ALA A 102 8.31 19.19 -5.22
CA ALA A 102 7.75 20.53 -5.29
C ALA A 102 6.89 20.87 -4.06
N LYS A 103 6.01 19.94 -3.64
CA LYS A 103 5.18 20.12 -2.43
C LYS A 103 5.98 20.15 -1.13
N LYS A 104 7.18 19.57 -1.10
CA LYS A 104 8.12 19.62 0.01
C LYS A 104 9.06 20.83 -0.03
N GLY A 105 8.92 21.71 -1.03
CA GLY A 105 9.78 22.89 -1.19
C GLY A 105 11.17 22.57 -1.77
N LYS A 106 11.39 21.33 -2.26
CA LYS A 106 12.64 20.92 -2.89
C LYS A 106 12.72 21.34 -4.38
N GLY A 107 11.65 21.94 -4.94
CA GLY A 107 11.52 22.23 -6.37
C GLY A 107 11.00 21.04 -7.18
N GLU A 108 10.72 21.27 -8.47
CA GLU A 108 10.25 20.23 -9.41
C GLU A 108 11.42 19.34 -9.89
N VAL A 109 12.01 18.61 -8.97
CA VAL A 109 13.13 17.71 -9.22
C VAL A 109 12.71 16.25 -9.06
N SER A 110 13.26 15.39 -9.91
CA SER A 110 13.04 13.94 -9.84
C SER A 110 13.79 13.28 -8.69
N TYR A 111 13.62 11.96 -8.56
CA TYR A 111 14.43 11.13 -7.67
C TYR A 111 15.93 11.32 -7.95
N LYS A 112 16.71 11.46 -6.89
CA LYS A 112 18.17 11.50 -6.95
C LYS A 112 18.75 10.20 -6.40
N LYS A 113 19.69 9.62 -7.13
CA LYS A 113 20.36 8.40 -6.71
C LYS A 113 20.93 8.55 -5.29
N GLY A 114 20.56 7.63 -4.42
CA GLY A 114 20.94 7.63 -3.00
C GLY A 114 19.85 8.15 -2.06
N GLU A 115 18.79 8.78 -2.55
CA GLU A 115 17.63 9.09 -1.72
C GLU A 115 16.92 7.79 -1.30
N LYS A 116 16.41 7.75 -0.07
CA LYS A 116 15.83 6.54 0.54
C LYS A 116 14.32 6.47 0.31
N ILE A 117 13.84 5.28 -0.07
CA ILE A 117 12.42 4.99 -0.25
C ILE A 117 11.99 3.95 0.80
N ALA A 118 11.02 4.31 1.63
CA ALA A 118 10.38 3.37 2.55
C ALA A 118 9.05 2.89 1.98
N VAL A 119 8.87 1.57 1.88
CA VAL A 119 7.64 0.93 1.44
C VAL A 119 6.98 0.27 2.64
N LYS A 120 5.89 0.87 3.14
CA LYS A 120 5.13 0.31 4.25
C LYS A 120 4.09 -0.68 3.73
N ILE A 121 4.24 -1.93 4.11
CA ILE A 121 3.31 -3.02 3.79
C ILE A 121 2.57 -3.52 5.04
N ASN A 122 1.63 -4.43 4.89
CA ASN A 122 0.98 -5.13 6.00
C ASN A 122 1.61 -6.52 6.19
N LEU A 123 2.11 -6.81 7.40
CA LEU A 123 2.56 -8.12 7.85
C LEU A 123 1.84 -8.45 9.17
N ASN A 124 0.55 -8.79 9.09
CA ASN A 124 -0.27 -8.93 10.30
C ASN A 124 -0.33 -10.35 10.87
N ASP A 125 0.19 -11.33 10.14
CA ASP A 125 0.03 -12.74 10.49
C ASP A 125 1.12 -13.28 11.45
N ASN A 126 2.14 -12.48 11.79
CA ASN A 126 3.22 -12.88 12.70
C ASN A 126 3.88 -14.24 12.35
N GLY A 127 3.95 -14.59 11.06
CA GLY A 127 4.49 -15.87 10.60
C GLY A 127 3.52 -17.05 10.67
N GLY A 128 2.22 -16.78 10.84
CA GLY A 128 1.16 -17.79 10.79
C GLY A 128 0.79 -18.22 9.37
N SER A 129 -0.50 -18.16 9.06
CA SER A 129 -1.04 -18.65 7.77
C SER A 129 -0.77 -17.76 6.55
N ASN A 130 -0.20 -16.58 6.73
CA ASN A 130 0.03 -15.55 5.70
C ASN A 130 -1.23 -15.11 4.92
N ILE A 131 -2.42 -15.35 5.48
CA ILE A 131 -3.69 -15.06 4.79
C ILE A 131 -4.14 -13.59 4.92
N ILE A 132 -3.44 -12.79 5.71
CA ILE A 132 -3.77 -11.38 5.95
C ILE A 132 -2.60 -10.43 5.74
N ASP A 133 -1.50 -10.94 5.19
CA ASP A 133 -0.32 -10.16 4.82
C ASP A 133 -0.47 -9.52 3.44
N ALA A 134 0.43 -8.59 3.11
CA ALA A 134 0.51 -8.04 1.77
C ALA A 134 0.75 -9.15 0.72
N THR A 135 0.24 -8.96 -0.49
CA THR A 135 0.44 -9.92 -1.57
C THR A 135 1.86 -9.81 -2.13
N PRO A 136 2.66 -10.88 -2.11
CA PRO A 136 4.04 -10.87 -2.59
C PRO A 136 4.18 -10.35 -4.02
N GLN A 137 3.27 -10.75 -4.90
CA GLN A 137 3.28 -10.34 -6.31
C GLN A 137 3.10 -8.83 -6.49
N SER A 138 2.33 -8.20 -5.63
CA SER A 138 2.17 -6.74 -5.66
C SER A 138 3.43 -6.01 -5.18
N VAL A 139 4.09 -6.55 -4.15
CA VAL A 139 5.37 -6.01 -3.67
C VAL A 139 6.45 -6.17 -4.73
N TYR A 140 6.51 -7.33 -5.40
CA TYR A 140 7.39 -7.54 -6.54
C TYR A 140 7.14 -6.51 -7.65
N ALA A 141 5.87 -6.31 -8.05
CA ALA A 141 5.52 -5.36 -9.11
C ALA A 141 6.01 -3.95 -8.79
N LEU A 142 5.91 -3.53 -7.53
CA LEU A 142 6.44 -2.23 -7.11
C LEU A 142 7.98 -2.19 -7.14
N LEU A 143 8.65 -3.22 -6.62
CA LEU A 143 10.12 -3.29 -6.64
C LEU A 143 10.65 -3.32 -8.06
N HIS A 144 10.01 -4.08 -8.97
CA HIS A 144 10.35 -4.11 -10.39
C HIS A 144 10.31 -2.70 -11.01
N GLN A 145 9.27 -1.93 -10.73
CA GLN A 145 9.19 -0.56 -11.25
C GLN A 145 10.26 0.35 -10.66
N LEU A 146 10.50 0.29 -9.36
CA LEU A 146 11.48 1.16 -8.70
C LEU A 146 12.93 0.80 -9.06
N VAL A 147 13.27 -0.49 -9.06
CA VAL A 147 14.64 -0.96 -9.29
C VAL A 147 14.95 -1.06 -10.77
N ASP A 148 14.15 -1.84 -11.51
CA ASP A 148 14.51 -2.23 -12.87
C ASP A 148 14.14 -1.15 -13.90
N ILE A 149 13.09 -0.35 -13.65
CA ILE A 149 12.66 0.71 -14.56
C ILE A 149 13.24 2.06 -14.14
N MET A 150 13.12 2.44 -12.86
CA MET A 150 13.57 3.74 -12.38
C MET A 150 15.04 3.77 -11.97
N GLY A 151 15.71 2.62 -11.88
CA GLY A 151 17.12 2.51 -11.51
C GLY A 151 17.42 2.91 -10.05
N VAL A 152 16.43 2.81 -9.16
CA VAL A 152 16.65 3.03 -7.73
C VAL A 152 17.54 1.91 -7.19
N PRO A 153 18.69 2.22 -6.57
CA PRO A 153 19.55 1.20 -5.99
C PRO A 153 18.80 0.41 -4.91
N GLN A 154 18.86 -0.91 -4.96
CA GLN A 154 18.11 -1.78 -4.05
C GLN A 154 18.35 -1.41 -2.58
N HIS A 155 19.58 -1.14 -2.16
CA HIS A 155 19.94 -0.76 -0.79
C HIS A 155 19.34 0.59 -0.34
N CYS A 156 18.78 1.38 -1.26
CA CYS A 156 18.04 2.60 -0.94
C CYS A 156 16.57 2.34 -0.67
N ILE A 157 16.09 1.11 -0.86
CA ILE A 157 14.69 0.73 -0.63
C ILE A 157 14.58 -0.10 0.65
N THR A 158 13.66 0.27 1.53
CA THR A 158 13.29 -0.52 2.71
C THR A 158 11.83 -0.91 2.63
N VAL A 159 11.54 -2.20 2.53
CA VAL A 159 10.19 -2.76 2.68
C VAL A 159 9.99 -3.16 4.14
N TYR A 160 8.94 -2.67 4.80
CA TYR A 160 8.85 -2.83 6.25
C TYR A 160 7.43 -2.95 6.81
N ASP A 161 7.33 -3.62 7.96
CA ASP A 161 6.30 -3.50 8.98
C ASP A 161 6.96 -3.65 10.36
N ALA A 162 7.24 -2.55 11.05
CA ALA A 162 8.06 -2.57 12.26
C ALA A 162 7.33 -3.11 13.51
N GLN A 163 6.02 -3.36 13.43
CA GLN A 163 5.21 -3.89 14.53
C GLN A 163 5.04 -5.41 14.49
N ARG A 164 5.56 -6.09 13.48
CA ARG A 164 5.29 -7.50 13.28
C ARG A 164 6.55 -8.34 13.30
N ARG A 165 6.47 -9.47 14.02
CA ARG A 165 7.52 -10.49 14.09
C ARG A 165 7.20 -11.60 13.11
N GLY A 166 8.22 -12.23 12.59
CA GLY A 166 8.09 -13.45 11.83
C GLY A 166 8.56 -13.33 10.39
N ILE A 167 8.74 -14.49 9.79
CA ILE A 167 9.05 -14.62 8.36
C ILE A 167 7.74 -14.48 7.60
N SER A 168 7.75 -13.64 6.58
CA SER A 168 6.60 -13.42 5.72
C SER A 168 6.81 -14.06 4.37
N ALA A 169 5.78 -14.70 3.83
CA ALA A 169 5.78 -15.17 2.43
C ALA A 169 6.13 -14.05 1.45
N VAL A 170 5.87 -12.78 1.82
CA VAL A 170 6.31 -11.62 1.03
C VAL A 170 7.82 -11.59 0.91
N TYR A 171 8.54 -11.69 2.04
CA TYR A 171 10.00 -11.62 2.02
C TYR A 171 10.60 -12.85 1.35
N ASP A 172 10.05 -14.03 1.62
CA ASP A 172 10.49 -15.28 0.99
C ASP A 172 10.38 -15.23 -0.53
N TYR A 173 9.36 -14.53 -1.05
CA TYR A 173 9.14 -14.37 -2.49
C TYR A 173 10.04 -13.32 -3.13
N VAL A 174 10.17 -12.13 -2.52
CA VAL A 174 10.85 -10.99 -3.16
C VAL A 174 12.33 -10.90 -2.85
N GLN A 175 12.79 -11.38 -1.68
CA GLN A 175 14.19 -11.25 -1.27
C GLN A 175 15.18 -12.00 -2.19
N PRO A 176 14.89 -13.20 -2.70
CA PRO A 176 15.78 -13.85 -3.67
C PRO A 176 15.94 -13.07 -4.99
N LEU A 177 14.95 -12.26 -5.35
CA LEU A 177 14.91 -11.47 -6.59
C LEU A 177 15.55 -10.10 -6.42
N TYR A 178 15.43 -9.51 -5.22
CA TYR A 178 15.99 -8.21 -4.86
C TYR A 178 16.78 -8.31 -3.54
N PRO A 179 17.93 -9.00 -3.53
CA PRO A 179 18.63 -9.38 -2.29
C PRO A 179 19.26 -8.20 -1.53
N GLU A 180 19.48 -7.06 -2.18
CA GLU A 180 20.06 -5.86 -1.53
C GLU A 180 18.99 -4.89 -1.01
N VAL A 181 17.70 -5.14 -1.28
CA VAL A 181 16.59 -4.40 -0.65
C VAL A 181 16.57 -4.73 0.84
N VAL A 182 16.37 -3.73 1.67
CA VAL A 182 16.26 -3.93 3.12
C VAL A 182 14.85 -4.40 3.46
N TYR A 183 14.74 -5.59 4.05
CA TYR A 183 13.47 -6.17 4.51
C TYR A 183 13.42 -6.11 6.03
N GLN A 184 12.62 -5.20 6.57
CA GLN A 184 12.52 -4.97 8.01
C GLN A 184 11.18 -5.47 8.55
N ASN A 185 11.24 -6.34 9.53
CA ASN A 185 10.17 -6.65 10.45
C ASN A 185 10.59 -6.22 11.86
N TRP A 186 9.69 -6.16 12.80
CA TRP A 186 9.87 -5.92 14.22
C TRP A 186 11.01 -4.98 14.64
N GLY A 187 10.64 -3.88 15.28
CA GLY A 187 11.56 -2.98 15.98
C GLY A 187 12.24 -1.95 15.06
N GLY A 188 13.41 -1.50 15.50
CA GLY A 188 14.16 -0.47 14.79
C GLY A 188 13.52 0.89 14.87
N PHE A 189 12.92 1.26 16.01
CA PHE A 189 12.30 2.58 16.22
C PHE A 189 13.33 3.63 16.62
N VAL A 190 13.13 4.86 16.10
CA VAL A 190 13.78 6.07 16.60
C VAL A 190 12.87 6.62 17.69
N PRO A 191 13.32 6.67 18.97
CA PRO A 191 12.45 7.04 20.07
C PRO A 191 12.17 8.56 20.11
N ASN A 192 11.07 8.94 20.77
CA ASN A 192 10.72 10.33 21.07
C ASN A 192 10.59 11.29 19.87
N VAL A 193 10.24 10.77 18.69
CA VAL A 193 10.08 11.60 17.48
C VAL A 193 8.61 11.91 17.16
N ILE A 194 7.67 11.28 17.88
CA ILE A 194 6.23 11.52 17.73
C ILE A 194 5.74 12.29 18.95
N THR A 195 4.97 13.37 18.71
CA THR A 195 4.28 14.12 19.74
C THR A 195 2.80 13.83 19.66
N TYR A 196 2.21 13.46 20.78
CA TYR A 196 0.77 13.24 20.93
C TYR A 196 0.13 14.44 21.65
N SER A 197 -1.18 14.64 21.45
CA SER A 197 -1.98 15.66 22.14
C SER A 197 -2.26 15.30 23.60
N SER A 198 -2.08 14.06 24.01
CA SER A 198 -2.17 13.57 25.39
C SER A 198 -0.79 13.18 25.91
N GLU A 199 -0.60 13.22 27.21
CA GLU A 199 0.64 12.75 27.83
C GLU A 199 0.82 11.25 27.65
N ILE A 200 1.67 10.87 26.69
CA ILE A 200 2.22 9.53 26.58
C ILE A 200 3.67 9.62 27.02
N THR A 201 3.95 9.03 28.18
CA THR A 201 5.28 9.08 28.80
C THR A 201 6.22 8.03 28.27
N ASP A 202 5.70 6.95 27.69
CA ASP A 202 6.53 5.88 27.13
C ASP A 202 7.27 6.38 25.87
N ALA A 203 8.60 6.36 25.94
CA ALA A 203 9.46 6.77 24.83
C ALA A 203 9.33 5.84 23.60
N ALA A 204 9.05 4.57 23.82
CA ALA A 204 8.85 3.60 22.75
C ALA A 204 7.55 3.90 21.99
N ALA A 205 6.47 4.21 22.70
CA ALA A 205 5.20 4.59 22.10
C ALA A 205 5.28 5.90 21.29
N ARG A 206 6.30 6.73 21.53
CA ARG A 206 6.61 7.95 20.75
C ARG A 206 7.65 7.71 19.65
N GLY A 207 7.99 6.47 19.41
CA GLY A 207 8.97 6.09 18.39
C GLY A 207 8.36 5.99 17.00
N LEU A 208 9.19 6.26 16.00
CA LEU A 208 8.88 6.03 14.58
C LEU A 208 9.84 5.00 14.01
N ALA A 209 9.34 4.08 13.21
CA ALA A 209 10.19 3.12 12.50
C ALA A 209 11.32 3.86 11.77
N ARG A 210 12.56 3.42 11.95
CA ARG A 210 13.74 4.04 11.34
C ARG A 210 13.61 4.15 9.83
N ALA A 211 13.05 3.13 9.17
CA ALA A 211 12.74 3.18 7.75
C ALA A 211 11.91 4.40 7.35
N ALA A 212 10.86 4.69 8.12
CA ALA A 212 9.99 5.85 7.89
C ALA A 212 10.67 7.18 8.27
N TYR A 213 11.46 7.17 9.35
CA TYR A 213 12.13 8.36 9.86
C TYR A 213 13.24 8.87 8.92
N GLU A 214 13.98 7.94 8.32
CA GLU A 214 15.12 8.24 7.43
C GLU A 214 14.74 8.37 5.95
N ALA A 215 13.50 8.07 5.58
CA ALA A 215 13.09 8.07 4.19
C ALA A 215 12.92 9.47 3.61
N ASP A 216 13.41 9.67 2.41
CA ASP A 216 13.09 10.83 1.58
C ASP A 216 11.69 10.70 0.98
N TYR A 217 11.29 9.47 0.65
CA TYR A 217 9.97 9.13 0.10
C TYR A 217 9.36 7.96 0.84
N MET A 218 8.04 8.01 1.02
CA MET A 218 7.28 6.92 1.61
C MET A 218 6.18 6.46 0.68
N ILE A 219 6.15 5.18 0.40
CA ILE A 219 5.07 4.51 -0.33
C ILE A 219 4.24 3.71 0.67
N ASN A 220 2.97 4.06 0.79
CA ASN A 220 2.04 3.37 1.67
C ASN A 220 1.28 2.31 0.89
N MET A 221 1.75 1.08 0.94
CA MET A 221 1.19 -0.07 0.23
C MET A 221 0.28 -0.88 1.14
N ALA A 222 -0.87 -0.30 1.46
CA ALA A 222 -1.82 -0.90 2.38
C ALA A 222 -2.66 -1.99 1.70
N LEU A 223 -2.87 -3.09 2.42
CA LEU A 223 -3.86 -4.10 2.04
C LEU A 223 -5.25 -3.66 2.51
N MET A 224 -6.20 -3.56 1.59
CA MET A 224 -7.60 -3.35 1.94
C MET A 224 -8.20 -4.67 2.41
N LYS A 225 -8.53 -4.76 3.69
CA LYS A 225 -9.05 -5.98 4.29
C LYS A 225 -10.04 -5.68 5.41
N ARG A 226 -10.83 -6.70 5.77
CA ARG A 226 -11.65 -6.68 6.98
C ARG A 226 -10.74 -6.58 8.20
N HIS A 227 -11.17 -5.84 9.23
CA HIS A 227 -10.32 -5.58 10.40
C HIS A 227 -10.61 -6.52 11.56
N SER A 228 -11.85 -6.83 11.87
CA SER A 228 -12.23 -7.60 13.05
C SER A 228 -12.84 -8.96 12.69
N GLU A 229 -12.61 -9.95 13.57
CA GLU A 229 -13.30 -11.24 13.50
C GLU A 229 -14.74 -11.11 14.01
N PRO A 230 -15.65 -12.01 13.59
CA PRO A 230 -17.04 -11.99 14.04
C PRO A 230 -17.25 -12.09 15.56
N THR A 231 -16.24 -12.60 16.26
CA THR A 231 -16.26 -12.85 17.72
C THR A 231 -15.59 -11.76 18.55
N ASP A 232 -14.94 -10.77 17.89
CA ASP A 232 -14.20 -9.74 18.60
C ASP A 232 -15.13 -8.79 19.37
N SER A 233 -14.68 -8.39 20.55
CA SER A 233 -15.37 -7.40 21.42
C SER A 233 -15.50 -6.00 20.81
N TRP A 234 -14.85 -5.77 19.66
CA TRP A 234 -14.85 -4.53 18.88
C TRP A 234 -16.03 -4.42 17.91
N ARG A 235 -16.98 -5.34 17.99
CA ARG A 235 -18.24 -5.21 17.25
C ARG A 235 -19.01 -4.05 17.80
N ASP A 236 -19.50 -3.21 16.89
CA ASP A 236 -20.61 -2.35 17.23
C ASP A 236 -21.84 -3.21 17.58
N SER A 237 -22.84 -2.60 18.20
CA SER A 237 -24.08 -3.26 18.58
C SER A 237 -24.84 -3.90 17.42
N ALA A 238 -24.48 -3.60 16.17
CA ALA A 238 -25.03 -4.17 14.94
C ALA A 238 -24.19 -5.34 14.39
N GLY A 239 -23.06 -5.69 15.02
CA GLY A 239 -22.18 -6.77 14.56
C GLY A 239 -21.38 -6.44 13.32
N GLN A 240 -21.24 -5.17 12.97
CA GLN A 240 -20.48 -4.70 11.83
C GLN A 240 -18.98 -4.68 12.16
N THR A 241 -18.15 -4.95 11.17
CA THR A 241 -16.71 -4.96 11.29
C THR A 241 -16.12 -3.88 10.39
N GLY A 242 -15.12 -3.16 10.90
CA GLY A 242 -14.48 -2.10 10.14
C GLY A 242 -13.62 -2.62 8.98
N ILE A 243 -13.33 -1.74 8.04
CA ILE A 243 -12.39 -1.96 6.95
C ILE A 243 -11.05 -1.32 7.31
N THR A 244 -9.97 -2.07 7.17
CA THR A 244 -8.62 -1.52 7.26
C THR A 244 -8.24 -0.88 5.92
N SER A 245 -7.79 0.36 5.97
CA SER A 245 -7.33 1.11 4.82
C SER A 245 -5.97 1.79 5.10
N THR A 246 -5.58 2.69 4.21
CA THR A 246 -4.22 3.26 4.14
C THR A 246 -3.71 3.88 5.44
N GLY A 247 -4.54 4.66 6.13
CA GLY A 247 -4.12 5.32 7.39
C GLY A 247 -3.71 4.32 8.47
N LYS A 248 -4.47 3.23 8.62
CA LYS A 248 -4.20 2.20 9.62
C LYS A 248 -2.94 1.37 9.33
N ASN A 249 -2.48 1.30 8.08
CA ASN A 249 -1.23 0.62 7.74
C ASN A 249 -0.04 1.26 8.49
N HIS A 250 -0.07 2.57 8.74
CA HIS A 250 0.98 3.28 9.49
C HIS A 250 1.00 2.99 10.99
N PHE A 251 0.05 2.24 11.53
CA PHE A 251 0.18 1.69 12.88
C PHE A 251 1.47 0.84 13.01
N GLY A 252 1.85 0.11 11.97
CA GLY A 252 3.12 -0.61 11.90
C GLY A 252 4.36 0.27 11.69
N SER A 253 4.22 1.58 11.69
CA SER A 253 5.35 2.54 11.64
C SER A 253 5.62 3.19 13.00
N ILE A 254 4.72 3.03 13.97
CA ILE A 254 4.77 3.69 15.28
C ILE A 254 5.23 2.66 16.32
N GLY A 255 6.07 3.04 17.28
CA GLY A 255 6.48 2.22 18.41
C GLY A 255 5.31 1.99 19.39
N ASN A 256 5.33 0.85 20.07
CA ASN A 256 4.40 0.49 21.18
C ASN A 256 5.14 0.49 22.48
#